data_ed7968b76745f232791f0ad2027a42f5
#
_entry.id   ed7968b76745f232791f0ad2027a42f5
#
_cell.length_a   1.000
_cell.length_b   1.000
_cell.length_c   1.000
_cell.angle_alpha   90.00
_cell.angle_beta   90.00
_cell.angle_gamma   90.00
#
_symmetry.space_group_name_H-M   'P 1'
#
loop_
_entity.id
_entity.type
_entity.pdbx_description
1 polymer ?
#
loop_
_entity_poly.entity_id
_entity_poly.type
_entity_poly.pdbx_seq_one_letter_code
_entity_poly.pdbx_strand_id
1 'polypeptide(L)'
;TSDRKKLKQAIDRIVTASSGGSKIYDGVAEAAKRLQKSEGGRKAVIMLSDGMENSSRIRFEDLRRLLAQSDVVFFPVTILNKGSQKDLLEDFIKNADKRKSELPSYIENAKVSLSVLEEVYQIQAERLQALTDETGGKIFLVADLADLAEEYAKVAHELRNTFSLAYYSKNTDRDGSMRKIRVEVRDPRYRVRSRTS
;
A
#
# COMPACT_ATOMS: atom_id res chain seq x y z
N THR A 1 21.07 7.19 -1.90
CA THR A 1 22.03 7.67 -2.94
C THR A 1 21.29 8.30 -4.11
N SER A 2 21.81 9.36 -4.70
CA SER A 2 21.34 9.96 -5.96
C SER A 2 22.06 9.35 -7.20
N ASP A 3 23.02 8.47 -6.98
CA ASP A 3 23.78 7.80 -8.03
C ASP A 3 22.92 6.76 -8.76
N ARG A 4 22.47 7.09 -9.97
CA ARG A 4 21.63 6.24 -10.81
C ARG A 4 22.28 4.89 -11.16
N LYS A 5 23.59 4.84 -11.30
CA LYS A 5 24.32 3.60 -11.63
C LYS A 5 24.26 2.63 -10.45
N LYS A 6 24.48 3.15 -9.22
CA LYS A 6 24.36 2.33 -8.00
C LYS A 6 22.92 1.86 -7.77
N LEU A 7 21.93 2.71 -8.05
CA LEU A 7 20.51 2.33 -7.94
C LEU A 7 20.17 1.20 -8.92
N LYS A 8 20.59 1.33 -10.18
CA LYS A 8 20.37 0.28 -11.19
C LYS A 8 21.03 -1.04 -10.78
N GLN A 9 22.30 -1.00 -10.35
CA GLN A 9 23.00 -2.18 -9.86
C GLN A 9 22.33 -2.84 -8.66
N ALA A 10 21.73 -2.04 -7.76
CA ALA A 10 20.98 -2.57 -6.63
C ALA A 10 19.69 -3.28 -7.07
N ILE A 11 18.98 -2.72 -8.04
CA ILE A 11 17.78 -3.32 -8.63
C ILE A 11 18.13 -4.64 -9.35
N ASP A 12 19.20 -4.65 -10.14
CA ASP A 12 19.66 -5.83 -10.89
C ASP A 12 20.08 -6.99 -9.96
N ARG A 13 20.36 -6.71 -8.67
CA ARG A 13 20.71 -7.70 -7.65
C ARG A 13 19.52 -8.20 -6.83
N ILE A 14 18.33 -7.70 -7.09
CA ILE A 14 17.13 -8.19 -6.39
C ILE A 14 16.87 -9.63 -6.82
N VAL A 15 16.90 -10.53 -5.85
CA VAL A 15 16.60 -11.94 -6.05
C VAL A 15 15.19 -12.20 -5.54
N THR A 16 14.38 -12.81 -6.38
CA THR A 16 13.04 -13.25 -6.00
C THR A 16 13.18 -14.51 -5.13
N ALA A 17 12.60 -14.49 -3.94
CA ALA A 17 12.53 -15.69 -3.12
C ALA A 17 11.62 -16.73 -3.79
N SER A 18 12.10 -17.96 -3.92
CA SER A 18 11.35 -19.06 -4.54
C SER A 18 10.22 -19.61 -3.66
N SER A 19 10.19 -19.24 -2.37
CA SER A 19 9.17 -19.66 -1.42
C SER A 19 9.08 -18.66 -0.27
N GLY A 20 7.91 -18.57 0.35
CA GLY A 20 7.68 -17.82 1.58
C GLY A 20 7.03 -16.46 1.39
N GLY A 21 5.79 -16.37 1.27
CA GLY A 21 4.83 -15.26 1.34
C GLY A 21 5.34 -13.81 1.28
N SER A 22 4.46 -12.89 1.11
CA SER A 22 4.77 -11.46 1.06
C SER A 22 4.85 -10.87 2.48
N LYS A 23 5.96 -10.19 2.80
CA LYS A 23 6.19 -9.52 4.10
C LYS A 23 6.10 -8.01 3.94
N ILE A 24 4.94 -7.55 3.48
CA ILE A 24 4.70 -6.14 3.16
C ILE A 24 4.88 -5.26 4.40
N TYR A 25 4.26 -5.64 5.51
CA TYR A 25 4.31 -4.82 6.73
C TYR A 25 5.73 -4.73 7.30
N ASP A 26 6.49 -5.83 7.31
CA ASP A 26 7.89 -5.81 7.74
C ASP A 26 8.73 -4.87 6.86
N GLY A 27 8.54 -4.94 5.53
CA GLY A 27 9.25 -4.10 4.57
C GLY A 27 8.94 -2.61 4.73
N VAL A 28 7.67 -2.27 4.87
CA VAL A 28 7.22 -0.88 5.07
C VAL A 28 7.72 -0.34 6.41
N ALA A 29 7.63 -1.14 7.49
CA ALA A 29 8.13 -0.75 8.81
C ALA A 29 9.64 -0.50 8.81
N GLU A 30 10.42 -1.36 8.18
CA GLU A 30 11.88 -1.21 8.08
C GLU A 30 12.25 0.04 7.26
N ALA A 31 11.57 0.26 6.12
CA ALA A 31 11.78 1.44 5.29
C ALA A 31 11.46 2.73 6.06
N ALA A 32 10.32 2.76 6.77
CA ALA A 32 9.92 3.92 7.57
C ALA A 32 10.93 4.21 8.69
N LYS A 33 11.36 3.19 9.44
CA LYS A 33 12.38 3.34 10.51
C LYS A 33 13.71 3.87 9.98
N ARG A 34 14.14 3.42 8.80
CA ARG A 34 15.37 3.94 8.17
C ARG A 34 15.23 5.40 7.75
N LEU A 35 14.09 5.76 7.18
CA LEU A 35 13.81 7.14 6.79
C LEU A 35 13.72 8.09 8.00
N GLN A 36 13.16 7.65 9.12
CA GLN A 36 13.12 8.44 10.36
C GLN A 36 14.51 8.85 10.85
N LYS A 37 15.52 8.00 10.61
CA LYS A 37 16.92 8.29 10.99
C LYS A 37 17.62 9.26 10.03
N SER A 38 17.04 9.53 8.86
CA SER A 38 17.63 10.49 7.91
C SER A 38 17.29 11.92 8.29
N GLU A 39 18.27 12.81 8.15
CA GLU A 39 18.08 14.22 8.42
C GLU A 39 17.49 14.93 7.19
N GLY A 40 16.49 15.77 7.43
CA GLY A 40 15.91 16.69 6.45
C GLY A 40 15.13 16.02 5.33
N GLY A 41 14.50 16.85 4.51
CA GLY A 41 13.76 16.44 3.33
C GLY A 41 12.39 15.80 3.61
N ARG A 42 11.65 15.60 2.52
CA ARG A 42 10.37 14.87 2.56
C ARG A 42 10.65 13.38 2.50
N LYS A 43 10.02 12.62 3.38
CA LYS A 43 10.24 11.19 3.51
C LYS A 43 9.03 10.45 2.97
N ALA A 44 9.25 9.52 2.06
CA ALA A 44 8.20 8.71 1.49
C ALA A 44 8.65 7.27 1.30
N VAL A 45 7.74 6.33 1.54
CA VAL A 45 7.87 4.94 1.15
C VAL A 45 6.95 4.70 -0.03
N ILE A 46 7.51 4.25 -1.14
CA ILE A 46 6.77 3.77 -2.31
C ILE A 46 6.85 2.25 -2.29
N MET A 47 5.71 1.61 -2.22
CA MET A 47 5.60 0.14 -2.26
C MET A 47 5.04 -0.29 -3.60
N LEU A 48 5.70 -1.21 -4.27
CA LEU A 48 5.18 -1.88 -5.46
C LEU A 48 4.84 -3.32 -5.09
N SER A 49 3.56 -3.69 -5.15
CA SER A 49 3.07 -5.01 -4.75
C SER A 49 1.68 -5.27 -5.32
N ASP A 50 1.23 -6.52 -5.30
CA ASP A 50 -0.17 -6.91 -5.52
C ASP A 50 -1.06 -6.64 -4.29
N GLY A 51 -0.50 -6.13 -3.20
CA GLY A 51 -1.20 -5.80 -1.96
C GLY A 51 -1.43 -6.99 -1.02
N MET A 52 -1.05 -8.19 -1.41
CA MET A 52 -1.27 -9.40 -0.59
C MET A 52 -0.20 -9.56 0.49
N GLU A 53 -0.59 -9.28 1.72
CA GLU A 53 0.22 -9.50 2.94
C GLU A 53 -0.14 -10.83 3.59
N ASN A 54 0.84 -11.68 3.87
CA ASN A 54 0.58 -12.98 4.49
C ASN A 54 1.67 -13.54 5.39
N SER A 55 2.82 -12.86 5.54
CA SER A 55 3.99 -13.46 6.19
C SER A 55 4.80 -12.50 7.07
N SER A 56 4.35 -11.26 7.28
CA SER A 56 5.02 -10.31 8.17
C SER A 56 4.93 -10.73 9.63
N ARG A 57 5.97 -10.38 10.39
CA ARG A 57 6.03 -10.56 11.84
C ARG A 57 5.35 -9.42 12.58
N ILE A 58 5.46 -8.19 12.05
CA ILE A 58 4.78 -7.03 12.60
C ILE A 58 3.29 -7.12 12.29
N ARG A 59 2.46 -6.82 13.29
CA ARG A 59 1.01 -6.80 13.11
C ARG A 59 0.57 -5.50 12.45
N PHE A 60 -0.59 -5.52 11.80
CA PHE A 60 -1.18 -4.36 11.16
C PHE A 60 -1.27 -3.13 12.08
N GLU A 61 -1.78 -3.32 13.29
CA GLU A 61 -1.95 -2.22 14.25
C GLU A 61 -0.63 -1.63 14.75
N ASP A 62 0.42 -2.44 14.81
CA ASP A 62 1.75 -1.98 15.21
C ASP A 62 2.41 -1.16 14.07
N LEU A 63 2.23 -1.59 12.81
CA LEU A 63 2.66 -0.82 11.65
C LEU A 63 1.89 0.50 11.54
N ARG A 64 0.57 0.46 11.73
CA ARG A 64 -0.29 1.64 11.71
C ARG A 64 0.18 2.68 12.72
N ARG A 65 0.43 2.28 13.97
CA ARG A 65 0.99 3.16 15.01
C ARG A 65 2.36 3.72 14.63
N LEU A 66 3.24 2.88 14.10
CA LEU A 66 4.56 3.32 13.65
C LEU A 66 4.47 4.38 12.56
N LEU A 67 3.60 4.20 11.58
CA LEU A 67 3.38 5.17 10.50
C LEU A 67 2.73 6.45 11.00
N ALA A 68 1.74 6.38 11.88
CA ALA A 68 1.11 7.54 12.50
C ALA A 68 2.11 8.42 13.27
N GLN A 69 3.10 7.80 13.93
CA GLN A 69 4.15 8.48 14.69
C GLN A 69 5.36 8.91 13.82
N SER A 70 5.37 8.52 12.56
CA SER A 70 6.47 8.86 11.63
C SER A 70 6.14 10.11 10.82
N ASP A 71 7.14 10.76 10.25
CA ASP A 71 7.00 11.83 9.26
C ASP A 71 7.02 11.30 7.81
N VAL A 72 6.85 10.00 7.65
CA VAL A 72 6.88 9.30 6.36
C VAL A 72 5.50 9.29 5.72
N VAL A 73 5.43 9.58 4.42
CA VAL A 73 4.22 9.40 3.61
C VAL A 73 4.29 8.05 2.89
N PHE A 74 3.20 7.29 2.91
CA PHE A 74 3.15 5.98 2.29
C PHE A 74 2.35 6.01 0.98
N PHE A 75 2.97 5.57 -0.10
CA PHE A 75 2.39 5.49 -1.44
C PHE A 75 2.42 4.06 -1.96
N PRO A 76 1.37 3.27 -1.75
CA PRO A 76 1.24 1.97 -2.39
C PRO A 76 0.95 2.14 -3.88
N VAL A 77 1.74 1.46 -4.70
CA VAL A 77 1.49 1.21 -6.12
C VAL A 77 1.08 -0.24 -6.25
N THR A 78 -0.21 -0.48 -6.40
CA THR A 78 -0.78 -1.83 -6.39
C THR A 78 -1.03 -2.31 -7.80
N ILE A 79 -0.42 -3.44 -8.15
CA ILE A 79 -0.60 -4.08 -9.44
C ILE A 79 -1.85 -4.97 -9.37
N LEU A 80 -2.82 -4.70 -10.24
CA LEU A 80 -3.98 -5.56 -10.43
C LEU A 80 -3.56 -6.73 -11.32
N ASN A 81 -3.17 -7.83 -10.69
CA ASN A 81 -2.60 -8.99 -11.38
C ASN A 81 -3.69 -9.70 -12.20
N LYS A 82 -3.66 -9.56 -13.54
CA LYS A 82 -4.43 -10.41 -14.44
C LYS A 82 -3.80 -11.82 -14.42
N GLY A 83 -4.59 -12.85 -14.18
CA GLY A 83 -4.10 -14.22 -13.96
C GLY A 83 -3.83 -14.53 -12.49
N SER A 84 -4.39 -13.72 -11.60
CA SER A 84 -4.41 -14.01 -10.16
C SER A 84 -5.13 -15.32 -9.87
N GLN A 85 -4.95 -15.87 -8.67
CA GLN A 85 -5.71 -17.04 -8.22
C GLN A 85 -7.22 -16.81 -8.33
N LYS A 86 -7.69 -15.58 -8.15
CA LYS A 86 -9.08 -15.17 -8.33
C LYS A 86 -9.52 -15.38 -9.79
N ASP A 87 -8.78 -14.83 -10.76
CA ASP A 87 -9.11 -14.93 -12.18
C ASP A 87 -9.13 -16.40 -12.63
N LEU A 88 -8.20 -17.22 -12.15
CA LEU A 88 -8.17 -18.66 -12.45
C LEU A 88 -9.39 -19.39 -11.89
N LEU A 89 -9.85 -19.06 -10.69
CA LEU A 89 -11.06 -19.64 -10.11
C LEU A 89 -12.32 -19.19 -10.83
N GLU A 90 -12.42 -17.91 -11.19
CA GLU A 90 -13.52 -17.36 -11.98
C GLU A 90 -13.62 -18.05 -13.35
N ASP A 91 -12.51 -18.18 -14.07
CA ASP A 91 -12.42 -18.86 -15.35
C ASP A 91 -12.76 -20.37 -15.22
N PHE A 92 -12.32 -21.01 -14.15
CA PHE A 92 -12.67 -22.40 -13.87
C PHE A 92 -14.18 -22.55 -13.69
N ILE A 93 -14.81 -21.75 -12.83
CA ILE A 93 -16.26 -21.77 -12.56
C ILE A 93 -17.04 -21.51 -13.85
N LYS A 94 -16.68 -20.46 -14.60
CA LYS A 94 -17.34 -20.07 -15.85
C LYS A 94 -17.26 -21.14 -16.94
N ASN A 95 -16.15 -21.86 -17.02
CA ASN A 95 -15.94 -22.90 -18.02
C ASN A 95 -16.45 -24.28 -17.58
N ALA A 96 -16.65 -24.52 -16.28
CA ALA A 96 -17.21 -25.75 -15.75
C ALA A 96 -18.65 -25.96 -16.23
N ASP A 97 -19.49 -24.93 -16.27
CA ASP A 97 -20.84 -24.96 -16.78
C ASP A 97 -20.92 -25.37 -18.26
N LYS A 98 -19.90 -24.94 -19.04
CA LYS A 98 -19.83 -25.28 -20.48
C LYS A 98 -19.41 -26.73 -20.75
N ARG A 99 -18.64 -27.33 -19.85
CA ARG A 99 -18.07 -28.66 -20.04
C ARG A 99 -18.98 -29.80 -19.60
N LYS A 100 -20.19 -29.52 -19.06
CA LYS A 100 -21.09 -30.56 -18.44
C LYS A 100 -20.30 -31.50 -17.52
N SER A 101 -19.34 -30.94 -16.83
CA SER A 101 -18.36 -31.67 -16.04
C SER A 101 -19.03 -32.28 -14.80
N GLU A 102 -18.73 -33.52 -14.56
CA GLU A 102 -19.38 -34.49 -13.73
C GLU A 102 -19.28 -34.29 -12.21
N LEU A 103 -18.79 -33.16 -11.74
CA LEU A 103 -18.53 -33.00 -10.31
C LEU A 103 -19.01 -31.63 -9.76
N PRO A 104 -20.32 -31.54 -9.43
CA PRO A 104 -20.88 -30.33 -8.77
C PRO A 104 -20.10 -29.87 -7.53
N SER A 105 -19.52 -30.83 -6.80
CA SER A 105 -18.73 -30.55 -5.58
C SER A 105 -17.46 -29.75 -5.84
N TYR A 106 -16.78 -29.93 -6.98
CA TYR A 106 -15.61 -29.14 -7.32
C TYR A 106 -15.96 -27.70 -7.66
N ILE A 107 -17.10 -27.49 -8.33
CA ILE A 107 -17.60 -26.14 -8.64
C ILE A 107 -18.00 -25.43 -7.35
N GLU A 108 -18.68 -26.13 -6.44
CA GLU A 108 -19.08 -25.57 -5.15
C GLU A 108 -17.86 -25.20 -4.29
N ASN A 109 -16.88 -26.09 -4.21
CA ASN A 109 -15.63 -25.81 -3.53
C ASN A 109 -14.86 -24.61 -4.16
N ALA A 110 -14.86 -24.49 -5.49
CA ALA A 110 -14.26 -23.35 -6.18
C ALA A 110 -14.99 -22.04 -5.86
N LYS A 111 -16.33 -22.04 -5.79
CA LYS A 111 -17.13 -20.88 -5.40
C LYS A 111 -16.85 -20.46 -3.95
N VAL A 112 -16.77 -21.41 -3.02
CA VAL A 112 -16.39 -21.13 -1.63
C VAL A 112 -14.98 -20.58 -1.56
N SER A 113 -14.03 -21.15 -2.29
CA SER A 113 -12.66 -20.64 -2.34
C SER A 113 -12.60 -19.25 -2.93
N LEU A 114 -13.38 -18.95 -3.95
CA LEU A 114 -13.46 -17.62 -4.54
C LEU A 114 -14.02 -16.59 -3.56
N SER A 115 -15.12 -16.92 -2.84
CA SER A 115 -15.70 -16.00 -1.86
C SER A 115 -14.75 -15.68 -0.70
N VAL A 116 -14.03 -16.69 -0.19
CA VAL A 116 -12.99 -16.48 0.85
C VAL A 116 -11.85 -15.61 0.31
N LEU A 117 -11.43 -15.85 -0.91
CA LEU A 117 -10.36 -15.05 -1.54
C LEU A 117 -10.78 -13.60 -1.74
N GLU A 118 -12.02 -13.35 -2.16
CA GLU A 118 -12.58 -12.00 -2.29
C GLU A 118 -12.62 -11.26 -0.96
N GLU A 119 -13.04 -11.93 0.11
CA GLU A 119 -13.02 -11.37 1.45
C GLU A 119 -11.59 -10.99 1.89
N VAL A 120 -10.62 -11.87 1.63
CA VAL A 120 -9.20 -11.59 1.91
C VAL A 120 -8.72 -10.37 1.14
N TYR A 121 -9.01 -10.26 -0.16
CA TYR A 121 -8.64 -9.10 -0.97
C TYR A 121 -9.27 -7.81 -0.44
N GLN A 122 -10.55 -7.87 -0.03
CA GLN A 122 -11.25 -6.71 0.53
C GLN A 122 -10.58 -6.24 1.84
N ILE A 123 -10.30 -7.16 2.76
CA ILE A 123 -9.61 -6.85 4.02
C ILE A 123 -8.24 -6.25 3.76
N GLN A 124 -7.47 -6.78 2.81
CA GLN A 124 -6.15 -6.25 2.48
C GLN A 124 -6.25 -4.84 1.88
N ALA A 125 -7.21 -4.60 0.99
CA ALA A 125 -7.44 -3.27 0.42
C ALA A 125 -7.81 -2.23 1.49
N GLU A 126 -8.69 -2.58 2.42
CA GLU A 126 -9.08 -1.73 3.55
C GLU A 126 -7.90 -1.41 4.47
N ARG A 127 -7.07 -2.40 4.78
CA ARG A 127 -5.86 -2.21 5.58
C ARG A 127 -4.85 -1.31 4.87
N LEU A 128 -4.66 -1.51 3.58
CA LEU A 128 -3.76 -0.69 2.79
C LEU A 128 -4.25 0.77 2.72
N GLN A 129 -5.56 0.96 2.55
CA GLN A 129 -6.20 2.28 2.59
C GLN A 129 -5.99 2.95 3.96
N ALA A 130 -6.21 2.23 5.05
CA ALA A 130 -6.02 2.77 6.39
C ALA A 130 -4.57 3.23 6.65
N LEU A 131 -3.56 2.43 6.25
CA LEU A 131 -2.15 2.83 6.37
C LEU A 131 -1.82 4.06 5.52
N THR A 132 -2.45 4.17 4.36
CA THR A 132 -2.27 5.29 3.43
C THR A 132 -2.87 6.57 4.01
N ASP A 133 -4.09 6.49 4.56
CA ASP A 133 -4.79 7.62 5.17
C ASP A 133 -4.08 8.13 6.43
N GLU A 134 -3.51 7.24 7.25
CA GLU A 134 -2.69 7.62 8.42
C GLU A 134 -1.52 8.52 8.05
N THR A 135 -0.97 8.34 6.87
CA THR A 135 0.22 9.09 6.41
C THR A 135 -0.09 10.25 5.48
N GLY A 136 -1.36 10.42 5.07
CA GLY A 136 -1.77 11.40 4.06
C GLY A 136 -1.32 11.04 2.63
N GLY A 137 -1.01 9.77 2.40
CA GLY A 137 -0.62 9.25 1.10
C GLY A 137 -1.78 9.01 0.14
N LYS A 138 -1.50 8.26 -0.93
CA LYS A 138 -2.48 7.87 -1.95
C LYS A 138 -2.12 6.52 -2.53
N ILE A 139 -3.12 5.68 -2.76
CA ILE A 139 -2.96 4.41 -3.48
C ILE A 139 -2.99 4.68 -4.99
N PHE A 140 -2.07 4.06 -5.72
CA PHE A 140 -2.02 4.05 -7.17
C PHE A 140 -2.30 2.62 -7.65
N LEU A 141 -3.26 2.48 -8.57
CA LEU A 141 -3.65 1.19 -9.11
C LEU A 141 -3.11 1.04 -10.53
N VAL A 142 -2.35 0.00 -10.77
CA VAL A 142 -1.75 -0.33 -12.07
C VAL A 142 -2.47 -1.52 -12.65
N ALA A 143 -3.20 -1.32 -13.73
CA ALA A 143 -3.92 -2.41 -14.40
C ALA A 143 -3.02 -3.24 -15.31
N ASP A 144 -1.98 -2.61 -15.90
CA ASP A 144 -0.99 -3.28 -16.75
C ASP A 144 0.42 -2.78 -16.39
N LEU A 145 1.41 -3.67 -16.45
CA LEU A 145 2.81 -3.31 -16.22
C LEU A 145 3.31 -2.24 -17.21
N ALA A 146 2.71 -2.16 -18.41
CA ALA A 146 3.01 -1.11 -19.37
C ALA A 146 2.69 0.30 -18.85
N ASP A 147 1.69 0.43 -17.96
CA ASP A 147 1.25 1.71 -17.40
C ASP A 147 2.09 2.12 -16.17
N LEU A 148 2.97 1.25 -15.71
CA LEU A 148 3.74 1.45 -14.48
C LEU A 148 4.56 2.75 -14.51
N ALA A 149 5.14 3.09 -15.65
CA ALA A 149 5.94 4.31 -15.79
C ALA A 149 5.10 5.58 -15.62
N GLU A 150 3.86 5.58 -16.12
CA GLU A 150 2.91 6.69 -15.94
C GLU A 150 2.48 6.83 -14.49
N GLU A 151 2.17 5.72 -13.82
CA GLU A 151 1.78 5.73 -12.41
C GLU A 151 2.94 6.22 -11.52
N TYR A 152 4.18 5.82 -11.79
CA TYR A 152 5.35 6.39 -11.10
C TYR A 152 5.52 7.89 -11.34
N ALA A 153 5.20 8.39 -12.54
CA ALA A 153 5.21 9.83 -12.81
C ALA A 153 4.16 10.57 -11.95
N LYS A 154 2.97 9.96 -11.75
CA LYS A 154 1.93 10.48 -10.85
C LYS A 154 2.40 10.48 -9.38
N VAL A 155 3.07 9.41 -8.91
CA VAL A 155 3.68 9.37 -7.58
C VAL A 155 4.70 10.49 -7.41
N ALA A 156 5.58 10.67 -8.40
CA ALA A 156 6.58 11.74 -8.37
C ALA A 156 5.94 13.14 -8.37
N HIS A 157 4.80 13.31 -9.04
CA HIS A 157 4.02 14.56 -9.01
C HIS A 157 3.44 14.81 -7.61
N GLU A 158 2.83 13.81 -6.98
CA GLU A 158 2.31 13.90 -5.61
C GLU A 158 3.41 14.28 -4.61
N LEU A 159 4.57 13.62 -4.70
CA LEU A 159 5.71 13.92 -3.85
C LEU A 159 6.21 15.37 -3.98
N ARG A 160 6.17 15.94 -5.20
CA ARG A 160 6.54 17.35 -5.42
C ARG A 160 5.54 18.32 -4.80
N ASN A 161 4.27 17.93 -4.73
CA ASN A 161 3.17 18.75 -4.23
C ASN A 161 2.80 18.47 -2.75
N THR A 162 3.60 17.66 -2.05
CA THR A 162 3.43 17.41 -0.63
C THR A 162 4.09 18.54 0.17
N PHE A 163 3.38 19.08 1.15
CA PHE A 163 3.84 20.14 2.02
C PHE A 163 3.93 19.65 3.47
N SER A 164 4.97 20.09 4.19
CA SER A 164 5.06 19.90 5.63
C SER A 164 4.62 21.20 6.31
N LEU A 165 3.61 21.10 7.16
CA LEU A 165 3.11 22.21 7.96
C LEU A 165 3.50 21.99 9.42
N ALA A 166 4.07 23.00 10.04
CA ALA A 166 4.32 23.02 11.47
C ALA A 166 3.50 24.12 12.14
N TYR A 167 3.01 23.85 13.35
CA TYR A 167 2.28 24.83 14.14
C TYR A 167 2.64 24.70 15.63
N TYR A 168 2.49 25.78 16.34
CA TYR A 168 2.56 25.76 17.79
C TYR A 168 1.16 25.57 18.36
N SER A 169 0.97 24.49 19.13
CA SER A 169 -0.31 24.25 19.81
C SER A 169 -0.57 25.34 20.84
N LYS A 170 -1.81 25.89 20.86
CA LYS A 170 -2.26 26.78 21.91
C LYS A 170 -2.52 26.04 23.23
N ASN A 171 -2.78 24.72 23.16
CA ASN A 171 -2.85 23.88 24.34
C ASN A 171 -1.45 23.45 24.73
N THR A 172 -1.01 23.84 25.92
CA THR A 172 0.31 23.57 26.49
C THR A 172 0.38 22.28 27.29
N ASP A 173 -0.76 21.60 27.51
CA ASP A 173 -0.80 20.35 28.26
C ASP A 173 0.00 19.26 27.51
N ARG A 174 0.97 18.70 28.18
CA ARG A 174 1.84 17.61 27.66
C ARG A 174 1.40 16.27 28.25
N ASP A 175 0.13 15.93 28.07
CA ASP A 175 -0.51 14.72 28.61
C ASP A 175 -0.32 13.48 27.73
N GLY A 176 0.39 13.60 26.61
CA GLY A 176 0.60 12.52 25.64
C GLY A 176 -0.64 12.17 24.81
N SER A 177 -1.73 12.90 24.95
CA SER A 177 -2.94 12.65 24.18
C SER A 177 -2.78 13.00 22.71
N MET A 178 -3.35 12.19 21.83
CA MET A 178 -3.46 12.47 20.39
C MET A 178 -4.40 13.64 20.16
N ARG A 179 -3.99 14.60 19.33
CA ARG A 179 -4.78 15.78 18.99
C ARG A 179 -5.21 15.77 17.55
N LYS A 180 -6.49 15.91 17.32
CA LYS A 180 -7.04 15.97 15.97
C LYS A 180 -6.75 17.33 15.34
N ILE A 181 -6.12 17.33 14.17
CA ILE A 181 -5.82 18.53 13.39
C ILE A 181 -6.68 18.49 12.13
N ARG A 182 -7.26 19.63 11.78
CA ARG A 182 -7.96 19.82 10.51
C ARG A 182 -7.20 20.85 9.68
N VAL A 183 -6.85 20.46 8.47
CA VAL A 183 -6.19 21.34 7.50
C VAL A 183 -7.22 21.72 6.42
N GLU A 184 -7.41 23.01 6.22
CA GLU A 184 -8.34 23.55 5.21
C GLU A 184 -7.60 24.50 4.28
N VAL A 185 -7.98 24.50 3.01
CA VAL A 185 -7.51 25.46 1.99
C VAL A 185 -8.67 26.39 1.66
N ARG A 186 -8.39 27.69 1.58
CA ARG A 186 -9.42 28.70 1.26
C ARG A 186 -9.95 28.60 -0.15
N ASP A 187 -9.11 28.17 -1.11
CA ASP A 187 -9.48 28.06 -2.51
C ASP A 187 -10.18 26.72 -2.79
N PRO A 188 -11.48 26.70 -3.16
CA PRO A 188 -12.26 25.48 -3.36
C PRO A 188 -11.81 24.61 -4.54
N ARG A 189 -10.92 25.14 -5.40
CA ARG A 189 -10.32 24.37 -6.51
C ARG A 189 -9.34 23.31 -6.02
N TYR A 190 -8.83 23.44 -4.79
CA TYR A 190 -7.89 22.49 -4.20
C TYR A 190 -8.57 21.58 -3.19
N ARG A 191 -8.19 20.33 -3.22
CA ARG A 191 -8.56 19.35 -2.18
C ARG A 191 -7.34 19.07 -1.31
N VAL A 192 -7.53 19.17 -0.01
CA VAL A 192 -6.48 18.83 0.96
C VAL A 192 -6.60 17.37 1.32
N ARG A 193 -5.47 16.69 1.28
CA ARG A 193 -5.25 15.38 1.88
C ARG A 193 -4.22 15.56 2.99
N SER A 194 -4.59 15.24 4.20
CA SER A 194 -3.72 15.33 5.36
C SER A 194 -3.77 14.02 6.12
N ARG A 195 -2.83 13.83 7.02
CA ARG A 195 -2.87 12.74 7.99
C ARG A 195 -4.16 12.77 8.78
N THR A 196 -4.64 11.59 9.18
CA THR A 196 -5.85 11.43 9.99
C THR A 196 -5.58 11.50 11.49
N SER A 197 -4.33 11.31 11.89
CA SER A 197 -3.86 11.33 13.28
C SER A 197 -2.80 12.40 13.53
#